data_3ad6aa9d71a64c111dc1f23d73010e44
#
_entry.id   3ad6aa9d71a64c111dc1f23d73010e44
#
_cell.length_a   1.000
_cell.length_b   1.000
_cell.length_c   1.000
_cell.angle_alpha   90.00
_cell.angle_beta   90.00
_cell.angle_gamma   90.00
#
_symmetry.space_group_name_H-M   'P 1'
#
loop_
_entity.id
_entity.type
_entity.pdbx_description
1 polymer ?
#
loop_
_entity_poly.entity_id
_entity_poly.type
_entity_poly.pdbx_seq_one_letter_code
_entity_poly.pdbx_strand_id
1 'polypeptide(L)'
;MARHVLRARPHGSILLPSCSGYHPGMPRLHVPQPPTRPGDKPDFSYVELSPAGAINRPDVNARARDMEDVSVGLVRVLDDKHEAVGQWNPRLEAEDLQVGLRHMLLTRIFDDRMQRTQRQGKISFYMRCFGEEAVAVAQAMALQPGDMLFPSYRQQGIYMVRGKPLVELMCQLLSNTRDMCKGRQLPVMYHWNQGRIFSISGNLTTQFPQAVGWAMAAAIRNEDHIACTWIGEGSSAEADFHHGLLFAAVYQAPVIMNIVNNQWAISTFQGTAGGEQRSFAARGPGYGVAGIRVDGNDFLAVYAVTQWAAQRARTGGGPTLIELVTYRAAAHSTSDDPTRYRPKEDYEHWPLGDPVDRLKNHLIARGEWSEKQHKELHAELDAQVVTAWKEAVQFGALNEGPRLDRHLMFEDVYKEFPENLRRQSEQLAEEIKLNVELGLAAKPE
;
A
#
# COMPACT_ATOMS: atom_id res chain seq x y z
N MET A 1 48.45 -11.24 -27.11
CA MET A 1 47.41 -11.17 -26.04
C MET A 1 46.93 -9.71 -25.93
N ALA A 2 45.87 -9.38 -26.61
CA ALA A 2 45.33 -8.03 -26.70
C ALA A 2 44.22 -7.85 -25.64
N ARG A 3 44.43 -6.90 -24.73
CA ARG A 3 43.40 -6.47 -23.75
C ARG A 3 42.45 -5.52 -24.46
N HIS A 4 41.21 -5.94 -24.67
CA HIS A 4 40.11 -5.04 -25.04
C HIS A 4 39.62 -4.30 -23.80
N VAL A 5 39.93 -3.01 -23.72
CA VAL A 5 39.35 -2.08 -22.76
C VAL A 5 38.00 -1.67 -23.29
N LEU A 6 36.92 -2.14 -22.64
CA LEU A 6 35.56 -1.64 -22.86
C LEU A 6 35.44 -0.21 -22.29
N ARG A 7 35.48 0.80 -23.18
CA ARG A 7 35.06 2.16 -22.82
C ARG A 7 33.54 2.22 -22.68
N ALA A 8 33.05 2.53 -21.48
CA ALA A 8 31.65 2.88 -21.25
C ALA A 8 31.30 4.14 -22.06
N ARG A 9 30.30 4.07 -22.91
CA ARG A 9 29.69 5.24 -23.55
C ARG A 9 28.62 5.82 -22.64
N PRO A 10 28.48 7.14 -22.52
CA PRO A 10 27.45 7.75 -21.74
C PRO A 10 26.10 7.67 -22.46
N HIS A 11 25.06 7.34 -21.70
CA HIS A 11 23.63 7.54 -21.94
C HIS A 11 23.15 7.49 -23.41
N GLY A 12 22.83 6.29 -23.86
CA GLY A 12 21.99 6.08 -25.05
C GLY A 12 20.76 5.28 -24.66
N SER A 13 19.58 5.83 -24.93
CA SER A 13 18.34 5.07 -25.02
C SER A 13 18.62 3.71 -25.66
N ILE A 14 18.13 2.64 -25.05
CA ILE A 14 18.09 1.33 -25.70
C ILE A 14 17.06 1.46 -26.84
N LEU A 15 17.52 2.01 -27.96
CA LEU A 15 16.85 1.80 -29.23
C LEU A 15 17.05 0.31 -29.54
N LEU A 16 15.99 -0.46 -29.45
CA LEU A 16 15.96 -1.78 -30.08
C LEU A 16 16.46 -1.58 -31.51
N PRO A 17 17.41 -2.41 -32.00
CA PRO A 17 17.95 -2.22 -33.33
C PRO A 17 16.78 -2.17 -34.31
N SER A 18 16.78 -1.16 -35.18
CA SER A 18 15.87 -1.13 -36.33
C SER A 18 16.14 -2.37 -37.14
N CYS A 19 15.28 -3.40 -37.04
CA CYS A 19 15.36 -4.61 -37.80
C CYS A 19 15.05 -4.26 -39.27
N SER A 20 16.06 -3.87 -40.03
CA SER A 20 16.01 -3.73 -41.48
C SER A 20 16.03 -5.12 -42.15
N GLY A 21 15.15 -5.99 -41.77
CA GLY A 21 15.03 -7.36 -42.26
C GLY A 21 13.66 -7.93 -41.97
N TYR A 22 12.62 -7.08 -42.00
CA TYR A 22 11.28 -7.47 -41.64
C TYR A 22 10.63 -8.29 -42.75
N HIS A 23 10.38 -9.59 -42.50
CA HIS A 23 9.52 -10.42 -43.36
C HIS A 23 8.04 -10.14 -43.00
N PRO A 24 7.21 -9.68 -43.95
CA PRO A 24 5.77 -9.57 -43.74
C PRO A 24 5.20 -10.95 -43.41
N GLY A 25 4.55 -11.08 -42.24
CA GLY A 25 3.92 -12.34 -41.82
C GLY A 25 4.51 -13.03 -40.60
N MET A 26 5.61 -12.50 -40.01
CA MET A 26 6.05 -13.01 -38.72
C MET A 26 5.18 -12.50 -37.55
N PRO A 27 4.84 -13.36 -36.56
CA PRO A 27 4.10 -12.94 -35.38
C PRO A 27 4.91 -11.91 -34.59
N ARG A 28 4.25 -10.82 -34.15
CA ARG A 28 4.84 -9.81 -33.29
C ARG A 28 4.44 -10.06 -31.86
N LEU A 29 5.40 -10.00 -30.96
CA LEU A 29 5.11 -9.95 -29.54
C LEU A 29 4.54 -8.56 -29.19
N HIS A 30 3.42 -8.54 -28.47
CA HIS A 30 2.92 -7.31 -27.85
C HIS A 30 3.73 -7.05 -26.58
N VAL A 31 4.25 -5.83 -26.44
CA VAL A 31 4.93 -5.37 -25.23
C VAL A 31 4.09 -4.22 -24.67
N PRO A 32 3.42 -4.40 -23.53
CA PRO A 32 2.62 -3.35 -22.92
C PRO A 32 3.44 -2.07 -22.69
N GLN A 33 2.87 -0.94 -23.06
CA GLN A 33 3.50 0.37 -22.92
C GLN A 33 2.54 1.35 -22.27
N PRO A 34 3.03 2.25 -21.40
CA PRO A 34 2.19 3.34 -20.93
C PRO A 34 1.83 4.26 -22.12
N PRO A 35 0.62 4.86 -22.11
CA PRO A 35 0.15 5.71 -23.21
C PRO A 35 1.00 6.98 -23.36
N THR A 36 1.62 7.44 -22.27
CA THR A 36 2.43 8.66 -22.22
C THR A 36 3.81 8.43 -21.65
N ARG A 37 4.76 9.22 -22.09
CA ARG A 37 6.17 9.22 -21.71
C ARG A 37 6.57 10.53 -21.04
N PRO A 38 7.74 10.61 -20.39
CA PRO A 38 8.25 11.89 -19.89
C PRO A 38 8.29 12.95 -20.98
N GLY A 39 7.65 14.09 -20.70
CA GLY A 39 7.51 15.22 -21.66
C GLY A 39 6.22 15.21 -22.48
N ASP A 40 5.46 14.12 -22.50
CA ASP A 40 4.13 14.08 -23.12
C ASP A 40 3.09 14.74 -22.19
N LYS A 41 1.94 15.11 -22.77
CA LYS A 41 0.77 15.45 -21.97
C LYS A 41 0.19 14.18 -21.35
N PRO A 42 -0.23 14.23 -20.08
CA PRO A 42 -0.88 13.07 -19.44
C PRO A 42 -2.11 12.61 -20.24
N ASP A 43 -2.24 11.27 -20.40
CA ASP A 43 -3.38 10.62 -21.04
C ASP A 43 -3.80 9.41 -20.21
N PHE A 44 -5.04 9.45 -19.72
CA PHE A 44 -5.67 8.39 -18.93
C PHE A 44 -6.88 7.77 -19.64
N SER A 45 -6.99 7.93 -20.98
CA SER A 45 -8.09 7.38 -21.78
C SER A 45 -8.22 5.85 -21.68
N TYR A 46 -7.17 5.17 -21.24
CA TYR A 46 -7.17 3.72 -20.97
C TYR A 46 -7.89 3.33 -19.68
N VAL A 47 -8.19 4.29 -18.80
CA VAL A 47 -8.93 4.03 -17.56
C VAL A 47 -10.42 4.11 -17.86
N GLU A 48 -11.04 2.96 -18.03
CA GLU A 48 -12.48 2.90 -18.25
C GLU A 48 -13.24 3.28 -16.97
N LEU A 49 -14.01 4.37 -17.04
CA LEU A 49 -14.79 4.92 -15.94
C LEU A 49 -16.27 4.64 -16.15
N SER A 50 -16.87 3.88 -15.23
CA SER A 50 -18.32 3.80 -15.17
C SER A 50 -18.90 5.09 -14.57
N PRO A 51 -20.08 5.56 -15.00
CA PRO A 51 -20.77 6.64 -14.29
C PRO A 51 -21.01 6.28 -12.82
N ALA A 52 -20.93 7.27 -11.92
CA ALA A 52 -21.21 7.04 -10.52
C ALA A 52 -22.63 6.49 -10.32
N GLY A 53 -22.77 5.48 -9.46
CA GLY A 53 -24.05 4.81 -9.19
C GLY A 53 -24.55 3.86 -10.27
N ALA A 54 -23.84 3.69 -11.41
CA ALA A 54 -24.32 2.86 -12.53
C ALA A 54 -24.18 1.35 -12.25
N ILE A 55 -23.21 0.95 -11.44
CA ILE A 55 -22.98 -0.47 -11.14
C ILE A 55 -23.90 -0.92 -10.01
N ASN A 56 -24.71 -1.94 -10.29
CA ASN A 56 -25.63 -2.50 -9.30
C ASN A 56 -24.88 -3.25 -8.20
N ARG A 57 -25.42 -3.18 -6.98
CA ARG A 57 -24.89 -3.93 -5.84
C ARG A 57 -25.48 -5.35 -5.85
N PRO A 58 -24.65 -6.39 -6.02
CA PRO A 58 -25.15 -7.78 -5.99
C PRO A 58 -25.51 -8.21 -4.57
N ASP A 59 -26.33 -9.26 -4.45
CA ASP A 59 -26.52 -9.95 -3.18
C ASP A 59 -25.18 -10.48 -2.66
N VAL A 60 -25.00 -10.48 -1.33
CA VAL A 60 -23.75 -10.95 -0.70
C VAL A 60 -23.47 -12.44 -0.96
N ASN A 61 -24.51 -13.23 -1.26
CA ASN A 61 -24.40 -14.64 -1.59
C ASN A 61 -24.33 -14.90 -3.10
N ALA A 62 -24.26 -13.85 -3.94
CA ALA A 62 -24.11 -14.01 -5.38
C ALA A 62 -22.89 -14.89 -5.71
N ARG A 63 -23.06 -15.78 -6.68
CA ARG A 63 -21.95 -16.65 -7.11
C ARG A 63 -20.93 -15.83 -7.88
N ALA A 64 -19.66 -16.13 -7.71
CA ALA A 64 -18.56 -15.40 -8.36
C ALA A 64 -18.75 -15.26 -9.89
N ARG A 65 -19.26 -16.30 -10.55
CA ARG A 65 -19.53 -16.30 -12.01
C ARG A 65 -20.65 -15.35 -12.46
N ASP A 66 -21.52 -14.95 -11.54
CA ASP A 66 -22.64 -14.03 -11.81
C ASP A 66 -22.27 -12.57 -11.49
N MET A 67 -20.99 -12.30 -11.18
CA MET A 67 -20.48 -10.99 -10.76
C MET A 67 -19.54 -10.36 -11.81
N GLU A 68 -19.67 -10.73 -13.07
CA GLU A 68 -18.78 -10.21 -14.13
C GLU A 68 -18.86 -8.68 -14.25
N ASP A 69 -20.09 -8.13 -14.26
CA ASP A 69 -20.31 -6.69 -14.39
C ASP A 69 -19.60 -5.87 -13.29
N VAL A 70 -19.59 -6.40 -12.06
CA VAL A 70 -18.94 -5.73 -10.91
C VAL A 70 -17.42 -5.89 -10.94
N SER A 71 -16.93 -6.95 -11.57
CA SER A 71 -15.49 -7.22 -11.68
C SER A 71 -14.82 -6.42 -12.82
N VAL A 72 -15.58 -5.98 -13.80
CA VAL A 72 -15.10 -5.19 -14.96
C VAL A 72 -15.47 -3.72 -14.81
N GLY A 73 -16.74 -3.43 -14.51
CA GLY A 73 -17.21 -2.06 -14.29
C GLY A 73 -16.62 -1.45 -13.01
N LEU A 74 -16.40 -0.13 -13.02
CA LEU A 74 -15.84 0.59 -11.89
C LEU A 74 -16.96 1.05 -10.93
N VAL A 75 -17.02 0.48 -9.73
CA VAL A 75 -17.94 0.94 -8.68
C VAL A 75 -17.52 2.32 -8.21
N ARG A 76 -18.41 3.30 -8.38
CA ARG A 76 -18.24 4.69 -7.92
C ARG A 76 -19.51 5.14 -7.21
N VAL A 77 -19.36 5.84 -6.10
CA VAL A 77 -20.46 6.42 -5.32
C VAL A 77 -20.52 7.93 -5.47
N LEU A 78 -19.40 8.61 -5.39
CA LEU A 78 -19.32 10.06 -5.56
C LEU A 78 -19.32 10.44 -7.06
N ASP A 79 -20.28 11.26 -7.47
CA ASP A 79 -20.31 11.84 -8.80
C ASP A 79 -19.45 13.11 -8.91
N ASP A 80 -19.46 13.74 -10.09
CA ASP A 80 -18.67 14.94 -10.36
C ASP A 80 -19.23 16.20 -9.67
N LYS A 81 -20.43 16.13 -9.07
CA LYS A 81 -21.02 17.18 -8.23
C LYS A 81 -20.79 16.91 -6.73
N HIS A 82 -20.00 15.91 -6.42
CA HIS A 82 -19.75 15.44 -5.05
C HIS A 82 -20.98 14.88 -4.34
N GLU A 83 -22.00 14.45 -5.07
CA GLU A 83 -23.18 13.80 -4.52
C GLU A 83 -22.97 12.26 -4.44
N ALA A 84 -23.48 11.65 -3.38
CA ALA A 84 -23.39 10.21 -3.21
C ALA A 84 -24.61 9.51 -3.82
N VAL A 85 -24.39 8.72 -4.87
CA VAL A 85 -25.44 8.12 -5.72
C VAL A 85 -25.33 6.58 -5.79
N GLY A 86 -26.42 5.95 -6.20
CA GLY A 86 -26.49 4.53 -6.53
C GLY A 86 -26.66 3.59 -5.33
N GLN A 87 -26.72 2.28 -5.62
CA GLN A 87 -26.99 1.23 -4.63
C GLN A 87 -25.80 0.95 -3.69
N TRP A 88 -24.60 1.36 -4.08
CA TRP A 88 -23.40 1.25 -3.27
C TRP A 88 -23.21 2.37 -2.26
N ASN A 89 -24.07 3.42 -2.27
CA ASN A 89 -24.00 4.48 -1.26
C ASN A 89 -24.23 3.90 0.15
N PRO A 90 -23.23 3.93 1.04
CA PRO A 90 -23.34 3.35 2.40
C PRO A 90 -24.18 4.20 3.35
N ARG A 91 -24.57 5.42 2.91
CA ARG A 91 -25.37 6.38 3.69
C ARG A 91 -24.78 6.67 5.06
N LEU A 92 -23.46 6.90 5.09
CA LEU A 92 -22.75 7.25 6.33
C LEU A 92 -23.23 8.61 6.86
N GLU A 93 -23.27 8.69 8.19
CA GLU A 93 -23.54 9.94 8.88
C GLU A 93 -22.35 10.91 8.77
N ALA A 94 -22.60 12.19 9.02
CA ALA A 94 -21.60 13.22 8.92
C ALA A 94 -20.37 12.96 9.81
N GLU A 95 -20.62 12.47 11.02
CA GLU A 95 -19.59 12.15 11.99
C GLU A 95 -18.62 11.08 11.47
N ASP A 96 -19.12 10.02 10.85
CA ASP A 96 -18.29 8.95 10.27
C ASP A 96 -17.43 9.48 9.11
N LEU A 97 -18.02 10.33 8.26
CA LEU A 97 -17.32 10.95 7.13
C LEU A 97 -16.23 11.93 7.62
N GLN A 98 -16.51 12.71 8.66
CA GLN A 98 -15.54 13.63 9.27
C GLN A 98 -14.39 12.85 9.94
N VAL A 99 -14.67 11.74 10.60
CA VAL A 99 -13.65 10.82 11.13
C VAL A 99 -12.78 10.26 10.00
N GLY A 100 -13.41 9.83 8.89
CA GLY A 100 -12.69 9.38 7.70
C GLY A 100 -11.77 10.47 7.11
N LEU A 101 -12.29 11.69 6.94
CA LEU A 101 -11.53 12.83 6.48
C LEU A 101 -10.35 13.16 7.41
N ARG A 102 -10.58 13.13 8.74
CA ARG A 102 -9.54 13.32 9.75
C ARG A 102 -8.40 12.30 9.61
N HIS A 103 -8.72 11.00 9.46
CA HIS A 103 -7.71 9.96 9.32
C HIS A 103 -6.94 10.07 7.99
N MET A 104 -7.62 10.38 6.88
CA MET A 104 -6.93 10.59 5.60
C MET A 104 -6.01 11.82 5.66
N LEU A 105 -6.46 12.91 6.25
CA LEU A 105 -5.67 14.13 6.40
C LEU A 105 -4.48 13.91 7.35
N LEU A 106 -4.67 13.21 8.47
CA LEU A 106 -3.59 12.84 9.39
C LEU A 106 -2.54 11.98 8.67
N THR A 107 -2.99 11.00 7.86
CA THR A 107 -2.12 10.15 7.05
C THR A 107 -1.26 10.99 6.11
N ARG A 108 -1.86 11.94 5.39
CA ARG A 108 -1.17 12.84 4.46
C ARG A 108 -0.15 13.75 5.15
N ILE A 109 -0.53 14.36 6.26
CA ILE A 109 0.36 15.25 7.04
C ILE A 109 1.55 14.47 7.61
N PHE A 110 1.31 13.26 8.13
CA PHE A 110 2.36 12.36 8.58
C PHE A 110 3.30 11.99 7.42
N ASP A 111 2.75 11.57 6.29
CA ASP A 111 3.47 11.19 5.08
C ASP A 111 4.38 12.33 4.57
N ASP A 112 3.86 13.55 4.49
CA ASP A 112 4.62 14.74 4.11
C ASP A 112 5.75 15.07 5.11
N ARG A 113 5.49 14.91 6.40
CA ARG A 113 6.51 15.11 7.43
C ARG A 113 7.64 14.09 7.29
N MET A 114 7.32 12.81 7.12
CA MET A 114 8.30 11.74 7.01
C MET A 114 9.12 11.86 5.73
N GLN A 115 8.52 12.24 4.60
CA GLN A 115 9.22 12.54 3.38
C GLN A 115 10.24 13.68 3.55
N ARG A 116 9.85 14.78 4.19
CA ARG A 116 10.76 15.90 4.49
C ARG A 116 11.90 15.48 5.42
N THR A 117 11.59 14.65 6.41
CA THR A 117 12.56 14.12 7.37
C THR A 117 13.59 13.23 6.70
N GLN A 118 13.17 12.40 5.72
CA GLN A 118 14.10 11.61 4.92
C GLN A 118 15.01 12.51 4.07
N ARG A 119 14.48 13.58 3.45
CA ARG A 119 15.29 14.54 2.68
C ARG A 119 16.30 15.28 3.55
N GLN A 120 16.08 15.39 4.85
CA GLN A 120 17.00 15.92 5.84
C GLN A 120 18.05 14.89 6.32
N GLY A 121 18.03 13.66 5.82
CA GLY A 121 18.96 12.58 6.18
C GLY A 121 18.74 11.98 7.58
N LYS A 122 17.60 12.22 8.22
CA LYS A 122 17.27 11.67 9.55
C LYS A 122 16.63 10.28 9.49
N ILE A 123 16.10 9.89 8.34
CA ILE A 123 15.57 8.57 8.02
C ILE A 123 16.31 8.07 6.78
N SER A 124 16.69 6.80 6.76
CA SER A 124 17.43 6.21 5.63
C SER A 124 16.59 6.05 4.37
N PHE A 125 15.30 5.69 4.54
CA PHE A 125 14.41 5.31 3.45
C PHE A 125 12.96 5.62 3.79
N TYR A 126 12.15 6.00 2.79
CA TYR A 126 10.71 6.22 2.98
C TYR A 126 9.93 5.91 1.70
N MET A 127 8.68 5.47 1.86
CA MET A 127 7.73 5.23 0.78
C MET A 127 6.43 5.97 1.10
N ARG A 128 6.08 6.93 0.25
CA ARG A 128 4.86 7.73 0.40
C ARG A 128 3.60 6.94 0.07
N CYS A 129 2.50 7.27 0.74
CA CYS A 129 1.16 6.77 0.44
C CYS A 129 0.26 7.84 -0.23
N PHE A 130 0.82 8.96 -0.63
CA PHE A 130 0.11 10.08 -1.25
C PHE A 130 -0.68 9.66 -2.49
N GLY A 131 -1.98 9.94 -2.48
CA GLY A 131 -2.96 9.56 -3.51
C GLY A 131 -3.73 8.26 -3.20
N GLU A 132 -3.33 7.49 -2.19
CA GLU A 132 -3.92 6.20 -1.82
C GLU A 132 -4.60 6.22 -0.42
N GLU A 133 -4.84 7.42 0.16
CA GLU A 133 -5.32 7.54 1.55
C GLU A 133 -6.69 6.90 1.76
N ALA A 134 -7.61 7.05 0.79
CA ALA A 134 -8.94 6.46 0.90
C ALA A 134 -8.91 4.92 0.89
N VAL A 135 -7.99 4.31 0.13
CA VAL A 135 -7.81 2.85 0.11
C VAL A 135 -7.60 2.31 1.53
N ALA A 136 -6.63 2.87 2.25
CA ALA A 136 -6.26 2.38 3.56
C ALA A 136 -7.28 2.74 4.65
N VAL A 137 -7.74 4.00 4.64
CA VAL A 137 -8.60 4.53 5.72
C VAL A 137 -10.01 3.99 5.61
N ALA A 138 -10.65 4.04 4.43
CA ALA A 138 -12.02 3.56 4.28
C ALA A 138 -12.14 2.05 4.55
N GLN A 139 -11.18 1.24 4.08
CA GLN A 139 -11.19 -0.20 4.36
C GLN A 139 -11.00 -0.48 5.85
N ALA A 140 -10.04 0.19 6.51
CA ALA A 140 -9.82 -0.02 7.95
C ALA A 140 -11.03 0.39 8.81
N MET A 141 -11.76 1.44 8.41
CA MET A 141 -12.99 1.87 9.08
C MET A 141 -14.18 0.93 8.83
N ALA A 142 -14.22 0.25 7.69
CA ALA A 142 -15.27 -0.71 7.35
C ALA A 142 -15.09 -2.08 8.04
N LEU A 143 -13.90 -2.37 8.59
CA LEU A 143 -13.54 -3.63 9.23
C LEU A 143 -13.69 -3.56 10.75
N GLN A 144 -13.96 -4.71 11.37
CA GLN A 144 -14.08 -4.81 12.82
C GLN A 144 -12.70 -4.80 13.52
N PRO A 145 -12.63 -4.36 14.79
CA PRO A 145 -11.37 -4.34 15.54
C PRO A 145 -10.69 -5.71 15.67
N GLY A 146 -11.46 -6.82 15.66
CA GLY A 146 -10.95 -8.19 15.74
C GLY A 146 -10.38 -8.75 14.43
N ASP A 147 -10.67 -8.12 13.28
CA ASP A 147 -10.20 -8.57 11.98
C ASP A 147 -8.69 -8.40 11.84
N MET A 148 -8.04 -9.41 11.25
CA MET A 148 -6.59 -9.42 11.05
C MET A 148 -6.20 -8.78 9.73
N LEU A 149 -5.29 -7.81 9.77
CA LEU A 149 -4.87 -7.02 8.63
C LEU A 149 -3.45 -7.39 8.20
N PHE A 150 -3.28 -7.64 6.90
CA PHE A 150 -2.00 -7.99 6.26
C PHE A 150 -1.64 -6.94 5.21
N PRO A 151 -1.21 -5.73 5.63
CA PRO A 151 -0.95 -4.64 4.71
C PRO A 151 0.34 -4.82 3.91
N SER A 152 0.48 -4.03 2.85
CA SER A 152 1.78 -3.65 2.31
C SER A 152 2.26 -2.32 2.92
N TYR A 153 3.43 -1.88 2.52
CA TYR A 153 4.07 -0.66 3.07
C TYR A 153 3.31 0.65 2.80
N ARG A 154 2.33 0.68 1.85
CA ARG A 154 1.59 1.92 1.55
C ARG A 154 0.28 2.09 2.32
N GLN A 155 -0.21 1.09 3.00
CA GLN A 155 -1.44 1.20 3.77
C GLN A 155 -1.22 1.85 5.15
N GLN A 156 -0.46 2.94 5.22
CA GLN A 156 -0.13 3.64 6.46
C GLN A 156 -1.38 4.16 7.18
N GLY A 157 -2.43 4.55 6.43
CA GLY A 157 -3.72 4.98 6.99
C GLY A 157 -4.39 3.97 7.91
N ILE A 158 -4.12 2.66 7.72
CA ILE A 158 -4.64 1.60 8.61
C ILE A 158 -4.17 1.82 10.06
N TYR A 159 -2.92 2.21 10.25
CA TYR A 159 -2.37 2.45 11.59
C TYR A 159 -3.01 3.67 12.26
N MET A 160 -3.35 4.70 11.47
CA MET A 160 -4.05 5.89 11.96
C MET A 160 -5.46 5.53 12.44
N VAL A 161 -6.21 4.74 11.66
CA VAL A 161 -7.56 4.27 12.03
C VAL A 161 -7.53 3.35 13.24
N ARG A 162 -6.56 2.45 13.33
CA ARG A 162 -6.41 1.51 14.46
C ARG A 162 -5.82 2.17 15.70
N GLY A 163 -5.40 3.44 15.64
CA GLY A 163 -4.94 4.22 16.79
C GLY A 163 -3.51 3.93 17.23
N LYS A 164 -2.62 3.47 16.33
CA LYS A 164 -1.20 3.31 16.68
C LYS A 164 -0.58 4.67 16.99
N PRO A 165 0.13 4.83 18.12
CA PRO A 165 0.80 6.08 18.46
C PRO A 165 1.77 6.53 17.35
N LEU A 166 1.66 7.79 16.92
CA LEU A 166 2.53 8.35 15.87
C LEU A 166 4.01 8.26 16.23
N VAL A 167 4.33 8.43 17.53
CA VAL A 167 5.70 8.30 18.05
C VAL A 167 6.28 6.91 17.74
N GLU A 168 5.51 5.84 17.89
CA GLU A 168 5.97 4.47 17.60
C GLU A 168 6.21 4.25 16.12
N LEU A 169 5.35 4.79 15.24
CA LEU A 169 5.58 4.75 13.79
C LEU A 169 6.86 5.49 13.42
N MET A 170 7.08 6.68 14.00
CA MET A 170 8.28 7.47 13.77
C MET A 170 9.55 6.81 14.31
N CYS A 171 9.48 6.17 15.48
CA CYS A 171 10.61 5.44 16.05
C CYS A 171 11.07 4.28 15.17
N GLN A 172 10.13 3.55 14.53
CA GLN A 172 10.47 2.51 13.55
C GLN A 172 11.16 3.10 12.31
N LEU A 173 10.66 4.24 11.80
CA LEU A 173 11.29 4.94 10.66
C LEU A 173 12.70 5.44 10.97
N LEU A 174 12.92 5.88 12.21
CA LEU A 174 14.22 6.35 12.71
C LEU A 174 15.16 5.20 13.09
N SER A 175 14.66 3.97 13.19
CA SER A 175 15.40 2.80 13.68
C SER A 175 16.13 3.10 15.00
N ASN A 176 15.44 3.80 15.92
CA ASN A 176 16.04 4.29 17.17
C ASN A 176 15.82 3.35 18.36
N THR A 177 16.25 3.76 19.55
CA THR A 177 16.22 2.92 20.75
C THR A 177 14.81 2.53 21.23
N ARG A 178 13.76 3.22 20.77
CA ARG A 178 12.35 2.91 21.05
C ARG A 178 11.69 2.12 19.90
N ASP A 179 12.41 1.79 18.84
CA ASP A 179 11.87 0.96 17.77
C ASP A 179 11.59 -0.46 18.26
N MET A 180 10.32 -0.89 18.22
CA MET A 180 9.90 -2.23 18.62
C MET A 180 10.56 -3.33 17.77
N CYS A 181 10.93 -3.01 16.53
CA CYS A 181 11.66 -3.92 15.64
C CYS A 181 13.17 -3.94 15.92
N LYS A 182 13.67 -3.11 16.84
CA LYS A 182 15.09 -3.02 17.20
C LYS A 182 16.00 -2.80 15.97
N GLY A 183 15.56 -1.97 15.01
CA GLY A 183 16.29 -1.69 13.77
C GLY A 183 16.36 -2.86 12.76
N ARG A 184 15.66 -3.97 12.99
CA ARG A 184 15.73 -5.17 12.14
C ARG A 184 14.86 -5.10 10.89
N GLN A 185 13.96 -4.12 10.82
CA GLN A 185 13.07 -3.91 9.69
C GLN A 185 13.45 -2.67 8.90
N LEU A 186 13.29 -2.75 7.59
CA LEU A 186 13.38 -1.57 6.73
C LEU A 186 12.33 -0.54 7.17
N PRO A 187 12.62 0.78 7.16
CA PRO A 187 11.60 1.80 7.38
C PRO A 187 10.32 1.56 6.56
N VAL A 188 9.16 1.85 7.13
CA VAL A 188 7.80 1.56 6.65
C VAL A 188 7.35 0.09 6.73
N MET A 189 8.23 -0.84 7.07
CA MET A 189 7.86 -2.25 7.31
C MET A 189 7.36 -2.43 8.74
N TYR A 190 6.19 -1.87 9.02
CA TYR A 190 5.60 -1.88 10.36
C TYR A 190 4.99 -3.24 10.73
N HIS A 191 4.78 -3.43 12.02
CA HIS A 191 3.86 -4.41 12.59
C HIS A 191 3.16 -3.83 13.81
N TRP A 192 2.01 -4.37 14.19
CA TRP A 192 1.36 -3.94 15.42
C TRP A 192 0.30 -4.95 15.88
N ASN A 193 0.69 -5.86 16.75
CA ASN A 193 -0.17 -6.94 17.21
C ASN A 193 -1.42 -6.46 17.97
N GLN A 194 -1.30 -5.39 18.78
CA GLN A 194 -2.43 -4.82 19.52
C GLN A 194 -3.53 -4.29 18.58
N GLY A 195 -3.15 -3.77 17.41
CA GLY A 195 -4.08 -3.32 16.36
C GLY A 195 -4.49 -4.42 15.39
N ARG A 196 -4.15 -5.68 15.66
CA ARG A 196 -4.39 -6.80 14.73
C ARG A 196 -3.78 -6.55 13.35
N ILE A 197 -2.57 -6.02 13.30
CA ILE A 197 -1.82 -5.75 12.06
C ILE A 197 -0.59 -6.64 12.02
N PHE A 198 -0.54 -7.52 11.01
CA PHE A 198 0.57 -8.43 10.80
C PHE A 198 1.83 -7.69 10.30
N SER A 199 3.00 -8.30 10.50
CA SER A 199 4.27 -7.74 10.03
C SER A 199 4.27 -7.62 8.51
N ILE A 200 4.64 -6.43 8.01
CA ILE A 200 4.82 -6.22 6.58
C ILE A 200 6.05 -6.98 6.10
N SER A 201 5.89 -7.76 5.04
CA SER A 201 6.99 -8.45 4.36
C SER A 201 7.56 -7.59 3.22
N GLY A 202 8.87 -7.61 3.06
CA GLY A 202 9.54 -7.05 1.88
C GLY A 202 9.40 -7.92 0.63
N ASN A 203 9.10 -9.22 0.79
CA ASN A 203 8.82 -10.12 -0.33
C ASN A 203 7.41 -9.89 -0.85
N LEU A 204 7.29 -9.71 -2.16
CA LEU A 204 6.01 -9.41 -2.80
C LEU A 204 5.02 -10.56 -2.61
N THR A 205 3.77 -10.21 -2.37
CA THR A 205 2.58 -11.08 -2.33
C THR A 205 2.53 -12.12 -1.22
N THR A 206 3.60 -12.33 -0.44
CA THR A 206 3.62 -13.33 0.65
C THR A 206 2.49 -13.15 1.68
N GLN A 207 1.96 -11.93 1.83
CA GLN A 207 0.82 -11.64 2.71
C GLN A 207 -0.49 -12.30 2.24
N PHE A 208 -0.64 -12.66 0.96
CA PHE A 208 -1.85 -13.34 0.47
C PHE A 208 -1.99 -14.73 1.06
N PRO A 209 -1.05 -15.69 0.86
CA PRO A 209 -1.16 -17.00 1.50
C PRO A 209 -1.15 -16.92 3.04
N GLN A 210 -0.44 -15.94 3.64
CA GLN A 210 -0.47 -15.74 5.10
C GLN A 210 -1.88 -15.36 5.59
N ALA A 211 -2.55 -14.40 4.92
CA ALA A 211 -3.90 -13.99 5.27
C ALA A 211 -4.92 -15.12 5.08
N VAL A 212 -4.80 -15.88 4.00
CA VAL A 212 -5.65 -17.05 3.73
C VAL A 212 -5.48 -18.10 4.83
N GLY A 213 -4.23 -18.44 5.18
CA GLY A 213 -3.95 -19.40 6.25
C GLY A 213 -4.48 -18.96 7.61
N TRP A 214 -4.35 -17.66 7.94
CA TRP A 214 -4.90 -17.08 9.16
C TRP A 214 -6.44 -17.15 9.17
N ALA A 215 -7.09 -16.78 8.06
CA ALA A 215 -8.54 -16.85 7.92
C ALA A 215 -9.07 -18.30 8.04
N MET A 216 -8.38 -19.27 7.43
CA MET A 216 -8.69 -20.69 7.60
C MET A 216 -8.59 -21.13 9.06
N ALA A 217 -7.56 -20.67 9.79
CA ALA A 217 -7.40 -21.01 11.20
C ALA A 217 -8.52 -20.40 12.07
N ALA A 218 -8.95 -19.16 11.79
CA ALA A 218 -10.08 -18.52 12.46
C ALA A 218 -11.39 -19.31 12.22
N ALA A 219 -11.66 -19.70 10.97
CA ALA A 219 -12.82 -20.52 10.62
C ALA A 219 -12.82 -21.90 11.30
N ILE A 220 -11.66 -22.60 11.37
CA ILE A 220 -11.52 -23.88 12.08
C ILE A 220 -11.82 -23.72 13.57
N ARG A 221 -11.51 -22.56 14.17
CA ARG A 221 -11.81 -22.26 15.57
C ARG A 221 -13.22 -21.76 15.83
N ASN A 222 -14.02 -21.61 14.78
CA ASN A 222 -15.36 -20.98 14.82
C ASN A 222 -15.33 -19.53 15.36
N GLU A 223 -14.28 -18.78 15.03
CA GLU A 223 -14.17 -17.35 15.31
C GLU A 223 -14.83 -16.56 14.15
N ASP A 224 -15.52 -15.46 14.46
CA ASP A 224 -16.19 -14.64 13.45
C ASP A 224 -15.26 -13.56 12.85
N HIS A 225 -13.95 -13.71 13.05
CA HIS A 225 -12.93 -12.81 12.52
C HIS A 225 -12.57 -13.18 11.08
N ILE A 226 -12.35 -12.15 10.27
CA ILE A 226 -11.87 -12.30 8.91
C ILE A 226 -10.46 -11.75 8.75
N ALA A 227 -9.79 -12.13 7.65
CA ALA A 227 -8.55 -11.51 7.27
C ALA A 227 -8.76 -10.53 6.10
N CYS A 228 -7.97 -9.44 6.08
CA CYS A 228 -7.93 -8.51 4.97
C CYS A 228 -6.48 -8.24 4.59
N THR A 229 -6.15 -8.34 3.30
CA THR A 229 -4.75 -8.23 2.82
C THR A 229 -4.64 -7.34 1.59
N TRP A 230 -3.47 -6.72 1.37
CA TRP A 230 -3.22 -5.77 0.27
C TRP A 230 -1.92 -6.06 -0.46
N ILE A 231 -1.97 -6.00 -1.78
CA ILE A 231 -0.80 -6.00 -2.67
C ILE A 231 -0.93 -4.90 -3.71
N GLY A 232 0.18 -4.51 -4.35
CA GLY A 232 0.14 -3.68 -5.56
C GLY A 232 -0.22 -4.52 -6.80
N GLU A 233 -0.61 -3.86 -7.90
CA GLU A 233 -0.97 -4.53 -9.16
C GLU A 233 0.20 -5.33 -9.77
N GLY A 234 1.42 -4.81 -9.68
CA GLY A 234 2.61 -5.54 -10.15
C GLY A 234 2.85 -6.84 -9.39
N SER A 235 2.53 -6.86 -8.09
CA SER A 235 2.63 -8.05 -7.25
C SER A 235 1.65 -9.16 -7.64
N SER A 236 0.60 -8.83 -8.39
CA SER A 236 -0.36 -9.83 -8.90
C SER A 236 0.21 -10.76 -9.97
N ALA A 237 1.44 -10.50 -10.43
CA ALA A 237 2.19 -11.38 -11.33
C ALA A 237 3.01 -12.45 -10.59
N GLU A 238 3.12 -12.36 -9.25
CA GLU A 238 3.85 -13.32 -8.43
C GLU A 238 3.07 -14.63 -8.23
N ALA A 239 3.79 -15.73 -8.03
CA ALA A 239 3.19 -17.06 -7.84
C ALA A 239 2.26 -17.13 -6.61
N ASP A 240 2.61 -16.45 -5.53
CA ASP A 240 1.83 -16.42 -4.28
C ASP A 240 0.44 -15.76 -4.45
N PHE A 241 0.27 -14.90 -5.45
CA PHE A 241 -1.05 -14.40 -5.83
C PHE A 241 -1.98 -15.53 -6.25
N HIS A 242 -1.51 -16.38 -7.16
CA HIS A 242 -2.26 -17.51 -7.70
C HIS A 242 -2.50 -18.59 -6.64
N HIS A 243 -1.50 -18.90 -5.84
CA HIS A 243 -1.64 -19.86 -4.73
C HIS A 243 -2.63 -19.36 -3.68
N GLY A 244 -2.54 -18.07 -3.30
CA GLY A 244 -3.47 -17.46 -2.33
C GLY A 244 -4.92 -17.52 -2.82
N LEU A 245 -5.19 -17.14 -4.08
CA LEU A 245 -6.53 -17.22 -4.67
C LEU A 245 -7.05 -18.65 -4.73
N LEU A 246 -6.21 -19.59 -5.17
CA LEU A 246 -6.61 -21.01 -5.26
C LEU A 246 -7.02 -21.56 -3.89
N PHE A 247 -6.19 -21.37 -2.85
CA PHE A 247 -6.49 -21.84 -1.50
C PHE A 247 -7.72 -21.14 -0.93
N ALA A 248 -7.83 -19.81 -1.09
CA ALA A 248 -9.01 -19.08 -0.66
C ALA A 248 -10.29 -19.63 -1.29
N ALA A 249 -10.27 -19.92 -2.60
CA ALA A 249 -11.39 -20.47 -3.34
C ALA A 249 -11.75 -21.90 -2.88
N VAL A 250 -10.77 -22.80 -2.80
CA VAL A 250 -11.00 -24.22 -2.46
C VAL A 250 -11.56 -24.35 -1.05
N TYR A 251 -11.04 -23.61 -0.10
CA TYR A 251 -11.45 -23.71 1.31
C TYR A 251 -12.50 -22.68 1.72
N GLN A 252 -12.95 -21.82 0.79
CA GLN A 252 -13.92 -20.74 1.06
C GLN A 252 -13.49 -19.88 2.26
N ALA A 253 -12.18 -19.59 2.32
CA ALA A 253 -11.60 -18.87 3.44
C ALA A 253 -12.24 -17.48 3.61
N PRO A 254 -12.58 -17.05 4.85
CA PRO A 254 -13.18 -15.74 5.11
C PRO A 254 -12.13 -14.62 4.99
N VAL A 255 -11.74 -14.28 3.76
CA VAL A 255 -10.67 -13.33 3.47
C VAL A 255 -11.06 -12.32 2.39
N ILE A 256 -10.65 -11.06 2.60
CA ILE A 256 -10.70 -10.00 1.59
C ILE A 256 -9.28 -9.82 1.04
N MET A 257 -9.14 -9.97 -0.27
CA MET A 257 -7.87 -9.90 -0.99
C MET A 257 -7.90 -8.66 -1.88
N ASN A 258 -7.00 -7.70 -1.63
CA ASN A 258 -7.01 -6.41 -2.33
C ASN A 258 -5.81 -6.27 -3.27
N ILE A 259 -6.08 -5.80 -4.48
CA ILE A 259 -5.08 -5.30 -5.43
C ILE A 259 -5.21 -3.79 -5.50
N VAL A 260 -4.23 -3.07 -4.98
CA VAL A 260 -4.14 -1.62 -5.12
C VAL A 260 -3.52 -1.32 -6.48
N ASN A 261 -4.39 -1.06 -7.46
CA ASN A 261 -3.96 -0.71 -8.81
C ASN A 261 -3.67 0.78 -8.89
N ASN A 262 -2.46 1.16 -8.50
CA ASN A 262 -1.99 2.54 -8.55
C ASN A 262 -1.23 2.87 -9.85
N GLN A 263 -1.38 2.04 -10.89
CA GLN A 263 -0.89 2.14 -12.26
C GLN A 263 0.60 1.82 -12.45
N TRP A 264 1.42 1.79 -11.39
CA TRP A 264 2.86 1.71 -11.52
C TRP A 264 3.53 0.81 -10.48
N ALA A 265 4.09 -0.30 -10.91
CA ALA A 265 5.01 -1.11 -10.12
C ALA A 265 6.44 -0.58 -10.30
N ILE A 266 6.89 0.31 -9.41
CA ILE A 266 8.09 1.14 -9.55
C ILE A 266 8.00 1.93 -10.86
N SER A 267 8.77 1.57 -11.88
CA SER A 267 8.78 2.16 -13.23
C SER A 267 8.05 1.31 -14.27
N THR A 268 7.42 0.20 -13.87
CA THR A 268 6.71 -0.71 -14.77
C THR A 268 5.22 -0.39 -14.80
N PHE A 269 4.70 -0.11 -15.98
CA PHE A 269 3.28 0.17 -16.18
C PHE A 269 2.42 -1.08 -15.94
N GLN A 270 1.24 -0.89 -15.38
CA GLN A 270 0.29 -1.94 -15.01
C GLN A 270 -0.02 -2.96 -16.12
N GLY A 271 0.04 -2.54 -17.38
CA GLY A 271 -0.17 -3.40 -18.54
C GLY A 271 0.74 -4.62 -18.54
N THR A 272 1.98 -4.48 -18.06
CA THR A 272 2.95 -5.59 -17.95
C THR A 272 2.48 -6.68 -16.98
N ALA A 273 1.71 -6.31 -15.95
CA ALA A 273 1.07 -7.26 -15.04
C ALA A 273 -0.28 -7.80 -15.60
N GLY A 274 -0.67 -7.42 -16.81
CA GLY A 274 -1.87 -7.88 -17.51
C GLY A 274 -3.09 -6.97 -17.38
N GLY A 275 -2.91 -5.73 -16.90
CA GLY A 275 -4.00 -4.75 -16.77
C GLY A 275 -4.62 -4.28 -18.09
N GLU A 276 -3.90 -4.42 -19.23
CA GLU A 276 -4.44 -4.12 -20.57
C GLU A 276 -5.44 -5.16 -21.08
N GLN A 277 -5.34 -6.39 -20.61
CA GLN A 277 -6.18 -7.48 -21.11
C GLN A 277 -7.56 -7.48 -20.47
N ARG A 278 -7.60 -7.20 -19.17
CA ARG A 278 -8.81 -7.16 -18.36
C ARG A 278 -8.50 -6.57 -16.98
N SER A 279 -9.53 -6.12 -16.25
CA SER A 279 -9.36 -5.69 -14.86
C SER A 279 -8.70 -6.78 -14.00
N PHE A 280 -7.96 -6.39 -12.98
CA PHE A 280 -7.37 -7.34 -12.05
C PHE A 280 -8.43 -8.07 -11.21
N ALA A 281 -9.55 -7.40 -10.89
CA ALA A 281 -10.69 -8.02 -10.21
C ALA A 281 -11.31 -9.16 -11.01
N ALA A 282 -11.31 -9.07 -12.34
CA ALA A 282 -11.85 -10.12 -13.22
C ALA A 282 -11.07 -11.45 -13.17
N ARG A 283 -9.92 -11.49 -12.52
CA ARG A 283 -9.20 -12.74 -12.21
C ARG A 283 -9.92 -13.57 -11.15
N GLY A 284 -10.64 -12.92 -10.21
CA GLY A 284 -11.37 -13.59 -9.15
C GLY A 284 -12.37 -14.65 -9.66
N PRO A 285 -13.31 -14.30 -10.55
CA PRO A 285 -14.24 -15.26 -11.16
C PRO A 285 -13.60 -16.48 -11.80
N GLY A 286 -12.40 -16.33 -12.40
CA GLY A 286 -11.63 -17.43 -12.96
C GLY A 286 -11.18 -18.49 -11.94
N TYR A 287 -11.06 -18.10 -10.67
CA TYR A 287 -10.78 -18.98 -9.53
C TYR A 287 -12.03 -19.36 -8.74
N GLY A 288 -13.21 -18.85 -9.09
CA GLY A 288 -14.43 -19.01 -8.29
C GLY A 288 -14.51 -18.04 -7.10
N VAL A 289 -13.71 -16.97 -7.09
CA VAL A 289 -13.69 -15.91 -6.08
C VAL A 289 -14.50 -14.71 -6.60
N ALA A 290 -15.33 -14.11 -5.76
CA ALA A 290 -16.04 -12.88 -6.11
C ALA A 290 -15.04 -11.77 -6.46
N GLY A 291 -15.21 -11.09 -7.60
CA GLY A 291 -14.36 -10.00 -8.05
C GLY A 291 -15.10 -8.67 -8.04
N ILE A 292 -14.51 -7.61 -7.51
CA ILE A 292 -15.10 -6.26 -7.50
C ILE A 292 -14.02 -5.25 -7.87
N ARG A 293 -14.32 -4.37 -8.84
CA ARG A 293 -13.46 -3.24 -9.23
C ARG A 293 -14.07 -1.94 -8.70
N VAL A 294 -13.30 -1.18 -7.93
CA VAL A 294 -13.79 0.01 -7.22
C VAL A 294 -12.87 1.20 -7.42
N ASP A 295 -13.45 2.40 -7.46
CA ASP A 295 -12.75 3.68 -7.43
C ASP A 295 -12.04 3.84 -6.07
N GLY A 296 -10.73 3.64 -6.04
CA GLY A 296 -9.89 3.72 -4.85
C GLY A 296 -9.72 5.13 -4.29
N ASN A 297 -10.14 6.16 -5.03
CA ASN A 297 -10.15 7.55 -4.59
C ASN A 297 -11.54 7.99 -4.05
N ASP A 298 -12.53 7.10 -4.10
CA ASP A 298 -13.87 7.32 -3.56
C ASP A 298 -14.01 6.63 -2.20
N PHE A 299 -13.92 7.40 -1.12
CA PHE A 299 -14.00 6.88 0.25
C PHE A 299 -15.28 6.07 0.50
N LEU A 300 -16.45 6.55 0.00
CA LEU A 300 -17.72 5.87 0.21
C LEU A 300 -17.80 4.56 -0.57
N ALA A 301 -17.30 4.53 -1.80
CA ALA A 301 -17.27 3.33 -2.63
C ALA A 301 -16.37 2.24 -2.00
N VAL A 302 -15.15 2.63 -1.59
CA VAL A 302 -14.20 1.72 -0.92
C VAL A 302 -14.77 1.18 0.39
N TYR A 303 -15.39 2.04 1.20
CA TYR A 303 -16.05 1.64 2.44
C TYR A 303 -17.18 0.62 2.18
N ALA A 304 -18.10 0.94 1.26
CA ALA A 304 -19.25 0.09 0.95
C ALA A 304 -18.86 -1.28 0.38
N VAL A 305 -17.90 -1.31 -0.54
CA VAL A 305 -17.38 -2.56 -1.14
C VAL A 305 -16.70 -3.41 -0.06
N THR A 306 -15.96 -2.80 0.84
CA THR A 306 -15.30 -3.51 1.94
C THR A 306 -16.30 -4.08 2.93
N GLN A 307 -17.35 -3.32 3.30
CA GLN A 307 -18.44 -3.84 4.13
C GLN A 307 -19.15 -5.04 3.49
N TRP A 308 -19.45 -4.94 2.18
CA TRP A 308 -20.08 -6.03 1.45
C TRP A 308 -19.20 -7.28 1.47
N ALA A 309 -17.90 -7.14 1.18
CA ALA A 309 -16.95 -8.24 1.19
C ALA A 309 -16.76 -8.84 2.60
N ALA A 310 -16.74 -8.00 3.63
CA ALA A 310 -16.67 -8.46 5.01
C ALA A 310 -17.93 -9.23 5.44
N GLN A 311 -19.10 -8.74 5.07
CA GLN A 311 -20.36 -9.45 5.31
C GLN A 311 -20.36 -10.81 4.60
N ARG A 312 -19.98 -10.84 3.31
CA ARG A 312 -19.86 -12.09 2.53
C ARG A 312 -18.94 -13.10 3.22
N ALA A 313 -17.76 -12.66 3.63
CA ALA A 313 -16.79 -13.53 4.31
C ALA A 313 -17.35 -14.11 5.62
N ARG A 314 -18.01 -13.28 6.46
CA ARG A 314 -18.57 -13.71 7.76
C ARG A 314 -19.78 -14.62 7.63
N THR A 315 -20.57 -14.47 6.57
CA THR A 315 -21.77 -15.30 6.34
C THR A 315 -21.50 -16.57 5.55
N GLY A 316 -20.24 -16.93 5.31
CA GLY A 316 -19.84 -18.14 4.59
C GLY A 316 -19.95 -18.03 3.07
N GLY A 317 -20.10 -16.81 2.51
CA GLY A 317 -20.10 -16.55 1.08
C GLY A 317 -18.72 -16.68 0.42
N GLY A 318 -17.68 -16.93 1.20
CA GLY A 318 -16.30 -17.14 0.75
C GLY A 318 -15.50 -15.85 0.50
N PRO A 319 -14.34 -15.97 -0.15
CA PRO A 319 -13.41 -14.86 -0.37
C PRO A 319 -13.91 -13.84 -1.40
N THR A 320 -13.34 -12.63 -1.32
CA THR A 320 -13.54 -11.56 -2.31
C THR A 320 -12.21 -11.00 -2.75
N LEU A 321 -11.99 -10.84 -4.06
CA LEU A 321 -10.89 -10.10 -4.67
C LEU A 321 -11.37 -8.70 -5.04
N ILE A 322 -10.76 -7.66 -4.47
CA ILE A 322 -11.10 -6.27 -4.75
C ILE A 322 -9.94 -5.61 -5.49
N GLU A 323 -10.20 -5.02 -6.65
CA GLU A 323 -9.28 -4.09 -7.31
C GLU A 323 -9.64 -2.66 -6.95
N LEU A 324 -8.71 -1.97 -6.27
CA LEU A 324 -8.84 -0.56 -5.91
C LEU A 324 -8.08 0.27 -6.94
N VAL A 325 -8.80 0.88 -7.88
CA VAL A 325 -8.22 1.70 -8.94
C VAL A 325 -7.88 3.07 -8.39
N THR A 326 -6.62 3.39 -8.31
CA THR A 326 -6.09 4.64 -7.76
C THR A 326 -4.84 5.08 -8.50
N TYR A 327 -4.15 6.11 -8.01
CA TYR A 327 -2.92 6.59 -8.61
C TYR A 327 -1.85 6.88 -7.56
N ARG A 328 -0.65 6.35 -7.76
CA ARG A 328 0.51 6.69 -6.95
C ARG A 328 1.00 8.09 -7.30
N ALA A 329 0.57 9.10 -6.54
CA ALA A 329 0.89 10.50 -6.81
C ALA A 329 2.39 10.83 -6.66
N ALA A 330 3.09 10.16 -5.74
CA ALA A 330 4.51 10.38 -5.48
C ALA A 330 5.41 9.36 -6.21
N ALA A 331 6.72 9.51 -6.04
CA ALA A 331 7.71 8.50 -6.41
C ALA A 331 7.43 7.16 -5.69
N HIS A 332 7.91 6.05 -6.23
CA HIS A 332 7.76 4.74 -5.59
C HIS A 332 8.37 4.73 -4.19
N SER A 333 9.56 5.26 -4.07
CA SER A 333 10.29 5.44 -2.81
C SER A 333 11.21 6.66 -2.90
N THR A 334 11.91 6.96 -1.82
CA THR A 334 12.90 8.05 -1.79
C THR A 334 14.13 7.81 -2.66
N SER A 335 14.29 6.60 -3.20
CA SER A 335 15.35 6.22 -4.15
C SER A 335 14.88 6.20 -5.61
N ASP A 336 13.61 6.54 -5.88
CA ASP A 336 13.00 6.52 -7.20
C ASP A 336 12.86 7.94 -7.79
N ASP A 337 12.99 8.04 -9.11
CA ASP A 337 12.76 9.26 -9.88
C ASP A 337 11.69 9.03 -10.96
N PRO A 338 10.43 9.37 -10.67
CA PRO A 338 9.32 9.12 -11.58
C PRO A 338 9.38 9.93 -12.89
N THR A 339 10.16 11.02 -12.94
CA THR A 339 10.31 11.84 -14.14
C THR A 339 11.02 11.10 -15.29
N ARG A 340 11.59 9.93 -15.01
CA ARG A 340 12.25 9.07 -16.01
C ARG A 340 11.31 8.14 -16.78
N TYR A 341 10.09 7.95 -16.29
CA TYR A 341 9.19 6.96 -16.89
C TYR A 341 7.74 7.44 -17.07
N ARG A 342 7.33 8.54 -16.45
CA ARG A 342 5.99 9.12 -16.58
C ARG A 342 6.02 10.66 -16.62
N PRO A 343 4.98 11.35 -17.13
CA PRO A 343 4.87 12.79 -17.10
C PRO A 343 4.96 13.35 -15.67
N LYS A 344 5.52 14.52 -15.50
CA LYS A 344 5.73 15.14 -14.18
C LYS A 344 4.43 15.52 -13.49
N GLU A 345 3.43 15.93 -14.27
CA GLU A 345 2.16 16.50 -13.79
C GLU A 345 0.98 15.53 -13.96
N ASP A 346 1.27 14.22 -14.13
CA ASP A 346 0.24 13.24 -14.44
C ASP A 346 -0.80 13.08 -13.32
N TYR A 347 -0.42 13.20 -12.04
CA TYR A 347 -1.36 13.13 -10.94
C TYR A 347 -2.42 14.24 -10.96
N GLU A 348 -2.05 15.43 -11.40
CA GLU A 348 -2.99 16.58 -11.51
C GLU A 348 -4.10 16.32 -12.55
N HIS A 349 -3.84 15.39 -13.48
CA HIS A 349 -4.77 14.97 -14.53
C HIS A 349 -5.44 13.61 -14.24
N TRP A 350 -5.19 13.04 -13.06
CA TRP A 350 -5.79 11.75 -12.71
C TRP A 350 -7.33 11.86 -12.67
N PRO A 351 -8.08 11.08 -13.47
CA PRO A 351 -9.50 11.31 -13.68
C PRO A 351 -10.38 11.03 -12.47
N LEU A 352 -9.89 10.26 -11.50
CA LEU A 352 -10.62 9.99 -10.26
C LEU A 352 -10.34 11.03 -9.17
N GLY A 353 -9.44 11.99 -9.40
CA GLY A 353 -9.14 13.11 -8.51
C GLY A 353 -8.43 12.73 -7.21
N ASP A 354 -8.23 13.71 -6.35
CA ASP A 354 -7.59 13.53 -5.04
C ASP A 354 -8.57 12.97 -4.00
N PRO A 355 -8.25 11.88 -3.27
CA PRO A 355 -9.19 11.24 -2.36
C PRO A 355 -9.59 12.12 -1.16
N VAL A 356 -8.67 12.96 -0.64
CA VAL A 356 -8.95 13.85 0.50
C VAL A 356 -9.86 14.97 0.05
N ASP A 357 -9.58 15.59 -1.10
CA ASP A 357 -10.41 16.67 -1.65
C ASP A 357 -11.81 16.18 -2.01
N ARG A 358 -11.94 14.98 -2.54
CA ARG A 358 -13.26 14.42 -2.89
C ARG A 358 -14.15 14.24 -1.66
N LEU A 359 -13.63 13.67 -0.57
CA LEU A 359 -14.42 13.53 0.66
C LEU A 359 -14.69 14.87 1.33
N LYS A 360 -13.71 15.79 1.36
CA LYS A 360 -13.89 17.15 1.84
C LYS A 360 -15.02 17.86 1.07
N ASN A 361 -14.98 17.83 -0.25
CA ASN A 361 -15.95 18.50 -1.10
C ASN A 361 -17.34 17.88 -0.99
N HIS A 362 -17.45 16.57 -0.80
CA HIS A 362 -18.71 15.89 -0.49
C HIS A 362 -19.32 16.42 0.81
N LEU A 363 -18.55 16.49 1.88
CA LEU A 363 -19.01 17.03 3.17
C LEU A 363 -19.41 18.51 3.06
N ILE A 364 -18.69 19.32 2.26
CA ILE A 364 -19.04 20.72 2.01
C ILE A 364 -20.35 20.82 1.20
N ALA A 365 -20.53 20.00 0.18
CA ALA A 365 -21.77 19.95 -0.61
C ALA A 365 -22.99 19.57 0.22
N ARG A 366 -22.82 18.72 1.23
CA ARG A 366 -23.86 18.39 2.23
C ARG A 366 -24.12 19.50 3.26
N GLY A 367 -23.30 20.56 3.30
CA GLY A 367 -23.38 21.60 4.32
C GLY A 367 -22.86 21.16 5.71
N GLU A 368 -22.15 20.06 5.80
CA GLU A 368 -21.67 19.41 7.04
C GLU A 368 -20.19 19.73 7.31
N TRP A 369 -19.55 20.49 6.43
CA TRP A 369 -18.14 20.91 6.52
C TRP A 369 -17.92 22.26 5.86
N SER A 370 -16.78 22.90 6.19
CA SER A 370 -16.37 24.17 5.58
C SER A 370 -14.86 24.23 5.38
N GLU A 371 -14.40 25.07 4.48
CA GLU A 371 -12.97 25.35 4.27
C GLU A 371 -12.29 25.89 5.56
N LYS A 372 -13.02 26.61 6.41
CA LYS A 372 -12.51 27.08 7.70
C LYS A 372 -12.22 25.90 8.63
N GLN A 373 -13.19 24.99 8.81
CA GLN A 373 -13.01 23.80 9.64
C GLN A 373 -11.89 22.90 9.08
N HIS A 374 -11.77 22.80 7.76
CA HIS A 374 -10.69 22.02 7.14
C HIS A 374 -9.31 22.60 7.47
N LYS A 375 -9.13 23.92 7.41
CA LYS A 375 -7.88 24.58 7.79
C LYS A 375 -7.58 24.44 9.29
N GLU A 376 -8.59 24.54 10.14
CA GLU A 376 -8.45 24.33 11.60
C GLU A 376 -8.03 22.89 11.91
N LEU A 377 -8.68 21.90 11.30
CA LEU A 377 -8.31 20.50 11.43
C LEU A 377 -6.88 20.23 10.93
N HIS A 378 -6.50 20.78 9.78
CA HIS A 378 -5.15 20.64 9.26
C HIS A 378 -4.10 21.19 10.25
N ALA A 379 -4.33 22.36 10.80
CA ALA A 379 -3.42 22.98 11.77
C ALA A 379 -3.30 22.15 13.06
N GLU A 380 -4.42 21.61 13.57
CA GLU A 380 -4.46 20.72 14.73
C GLU A 380 -3.62 19.45 14.47
N LEU A 381 -3.84 18.78 13.33
CA LEU A 381 -3.15 17.55 13.00
C LEU A 381 -1.67 17.77 12.72
N ASP A 382 -1.28 18.88 12.06
CA ASP A 382 0.14 19.22 11.91
C ASP A 382 0.82 19.44 13.27
N ALA A 383 0.18 20.13 14.19
CA ALA A 383 0.69 20.29 15.55
C ALA A 383 0.84 18.94 16.28
N GLN A 384 -0.11 18.04 16.12
CA GLN A 384 -0.04 16.67 16.64
C GLN A 384 1.17 15.90 16.08
N VAL A 385 1.37 15.93 14.76
CA VAL A 385 2.49 15.27 14.09
C VAL A 385 3.83 15.90 14.51
N VAL A 386 3.90 17.22 14.63
CA VAL A 386 5.11 17.94 15.11
C VAL A 386 5.45 17.54 16.55
N THR A 387 4.44 17.42 17.42
CA THR A 387 4.64 17.01 18.82
C THR A 387 5.19 15.59 18.90
N ALA A 388 4.57 14.64 18.18
CA ALA A 388 5.05 13.28 18.12
C ALA A 388 6.48 13.17 17.54
N TRP A 389 6.80 13.99 16.55
CA TRP A 389 8.15 14.07 15.99
C TRP A 389 9.17 14.52 17.01
N LYS A 390 8.89 15.59 17.77
CA LYS A 390 9.79 16.10 18.83
C LYS A 390 10.06 15.06 19.91
N GLU A 391 9.07 14.22 20.22
CA GLU A 391 9.25 13.10 21.15
C GLU A 391 10.10 11.99 20.52
N ALA A 392 9.78 11.56 19.29
CA ALA A 392 10.43 10.43 18.66
C ALA A 392 11.94 10.64 18.46
N VAL A 393 12.38 11.85 18.10
CA VAL A 393 13.82 12.13 17.85
C VAL A 393 14.67 12.11 19.11
N GLN A 394 14.06 12.19 20.31
CA GLN A 394 14.80 12.09 21.57
C GLN A 394 15.40 10.70 21.80
N PHE A 395 14.82 9.69 21.16
CA PHE A 395 15.30 8.30 21.20
C PHE A 395 16.38 7.99 20.15
N GLY A 396 16.82 9.00 19.39
CA GLY A 396 17.85 8.91 18.35
C GLY A 396 17.29 9.04 16.94
N ALA A 397 18.17 9.38 16.01
CA ALA A 397 17.93 9.40 14.57
C ALA A 397 19.10 8.71 13.85
N LEU A 398 19.03 8.56 12.54
CA LEU A 398 20.00 7.78 11.75
C LEU A 398 21.47 8.10 12.08
N ASN A 399 21.79 9.40 12.30
CA ASN A 399 23.16 9.87 12.55
C ASN A 399 23.31 10.68 13.85
N GLU A 400 22.27 10.78 14.67
CA GLU A 400 22.22 11.68 15.84
C GLU A 400 21.58 10.98 17.04
N GLY A 401 22.06 11.27 18.26
CA GLY A 401 21.47 10.83 19.53
C GLY A 401 21.74 9.37 19.89
N PRO A 402 20.98 8.80 20.82
CA PRO A 402 21.14 7.43 21.27
C PRO A 402 21.05 6.41 20.15
N ARG A 403 21.88 5.38 20.20
CA ARG A 403 21.93 4.31 19.19
C ARG A 403 21.52 2.98 19.78
N LEU A 404 20.98 2.10 18.93
CA LEU A 404 20.73 0.72 19.27
C LEU A 404 22.05 0.00 19.56
N ASP A 405 22.03 -0.85 20.59
CA ASP A 405 23.12 -1.77 20.87
C ASP A 405 23.20 -2.79 19.70
N ARG A 406 24.41 -2.98 19.19
CA ARG A 406 24.68 -3.91 18.08
C ARG A 406 24.38 -5.35 18.45
N HIS A 407 24.50 -5.73 19.74
CA HIS A 407 24.19 -7.06 20.22
C HIS A 407 22.69 -7.41 20.16
N LEU A 408 21.80 -6.40 20.07
CA LEU A 408 20.36 -6.61 19.90
C LEU A 408 20.02 -7.46 18.66
N MET A 409 20.89 -7.49 17.64
CA MET A 409 20.65 -8.33 16.46
C MET A 409 20.60 -9.82 16.76
N PHE A 410 21.18 -10.27 17.88
CA PHE A 410 21.19 -11.67 18.30
C PHE A 410 20.09 -12.02 19.29
N GLU A 411 19.38 -11.03 19.83
CA GLU A 411 18.34 -11.24 20.85
C GLU A 411 16.99 -11.63 20.20
N ASP A 412 16.09 -12.20 21.00
CA ASP A 412 14.68 -12.47 20.69
C ASP A 412 14.43 -13.40 19.47
N VAL A 413 15.46 -14.07 18.94
CA VAL A 413 15.32 -15.00 17.80
C VAL A 413 14.99 -16.42 18.29
N TYR A 414 15.67 -16.86 19.35
CA TYR A 414 15.52 -18.19 19.93
C TYR A 414 15.30 -18.11 21.44
N LYS A 415 14.57 -19.06 21.98
CA LYS A 415 14.40 -19.21 23.43
C LYS A 415 15.73 -19.47 24.17
N GLU A 416 16.57 -20.27 23.55
CA GLU A 416 17.93 -20.55 24.02
C GLU A 416 18.91 -20.01 22.98
N PHE A 417 19.96 -19.33 23.43
CA PHE A 417 20.95 -18.72 22.55
C PHE A 417 21.84 -19.80 21.91
N PRO A 418 21.70 -20.11 20.60
CA PRO A 418 22.45 -21.16 19.96
C PRO A 418 23.95 -20.88 19.92
N GLU A 419 24.78 -21.94 19.96
CA GLU A 419 26.23 -21.81 19.97
C GLU A 419 26.80 -21.03 18.77
N ASN A 420 26.23 -21.24 17.59
CA ASN A 420 26.66 -20.48 16.38
C ASN A 420 26.41 -18.99 16.51
N LEU A 421 25.29 -18.54 17.08
CA LEU A 421 25.00 -17.12 17.31
C LEU A 421 25.84 -16.55 18.44
N ARG A 422 26.14 -17.35 19.50
CA ARG A 422 27.05 -16.96 20.57
C ARG A 422 28.42 -16.62 20.01
N ARG A 423 28.98 -17.52 19.21
CA ARG A 423 30.27 -17.31 18.54
C ARG A 423 30.27 -16.08 17.63
N GLN A 424 29.20 -15.86 16.86
CA GLN A 424 29.08 -14.66 16.02
C GLN A 424 28.99 -13.36 16.84
N SER A 425 28.31 -13.40 17.99
CA SER A 425 28.26 -12.26 18.92
C SER A 425 29.62 -11.93 19.52
N GLU A 426 30.38 -12.96 19.90
CA GLU A 426 31.76 -12.82 20.40
C GLU A 426 32.69 -12.25 19.30
N GLN A 427 32.62 -12.76 18.07
CA GLN A 427 33.36 -12.23 16.94
C GLN A 427 33.05 -10.75 16.67
N LEU A 428 31.75 -10.36 16.72
CA LEU A 428 31.35 -8.98 16.56
C LEU A 428 31.96 -8.08 17.65
N ALA A 429 31.98 -8.55 18.90
CA ALA A 429 32.58 -7.82 20.02
C ALA A 429 34.07 -7.59 19.82
N GLU A 430 34.80 -8.60 19.35
CA GLU A 430 36.23 -8.50 19.02
C GLU A 430 36.48 -7.54 17.86
N GLU A 431 35.69 -7.60 16.77
CA GLU A 431 35.81 -6.70 15.65
C GLU A 431 35.54 -5.25 16.05
N ILE A 432 34.54 -4.99 16.89
CA ILE A 432 34.23 -3.64 17.40
C ILE A 432 35.44 -3.11 18.19
N LYS A 433 36.03 -3.92 19.08
CA LYS A 433 37.18 -3.57 19.88
C LYS A 433 38.37 -3.21 18.98
N LEU A 434 38.66 -4.06 18.00
CA LEU A 434 39.76 -3.85 17.04
C LEU A 434 39.56 -2.56 16.23
N ASN A 435 38.36 -2.29 15.72
CA ASN A 435 38.05 -1.09 14.96
C ASN A 435 38.21 0.19 15.80
N VAL A 436 37.87 0.13 17.10
CA VAL A 436 38.12 1.26 18.02
C VAL A 436 39.63 1.47 18.26
N GLU A 437 40.40 0.38 18.47
CA GLU A 437 41.84 0.43 18.65
C GLU A 437 42.57 0.99 17.42
N LEU A 438 42.09 0.65 16.22
CA LEU A 438 42.60 1.14 14.94
C LEU A 438 42.14 2.57 14.58
N GLY A 439 41.28 3.18 15.38
CA GLY A 439 40.70 4.50 15.09
C GLY A 439 39.69 4.52 13.93
N LEU A 440 39.21 3.34 13.49
CA LEU A 440 38.24 3.18 12.40
C LEU A 440 36.78 3.35 12.85
N ALA A 441 36.53 3.32 14.16
CA ALA A 441 35.24 3.57 14.77
C ALA A 441 35.38 4.38 16.07
N ALA A 442 34.37 5.19 16.37
CA ALA A 442 34.24 5.83 17.69
C ALA A 442 34.05 4.78 18.79
N LYS A 443 34.56 5.07 20.01
CA LYS A 443 34.23 4.22 21.17
C LYS A 443 32.71 4.15 21.33
N PRO A 444 32.13 2.95 21.57
CA PRO A 444 30.74 2.87 21.98
C PRO A 444 30.56 3.62 23.31
N GLU A 445 29.57 4.51 23.36
CA GLU A 445 29.15 5.18 24.60
C GLU A 445 28.41 4.21 25.50
#